data_e1fe257f07ab8605f4c62f00e78736b0
#
_entry.id   e1fe257f07ab8605f4c62f00e78736b0
#
_cell.length_a   1.000
_cell.length_b   1.000
_cell.length_c   1.000
_cell.angle_alpha   90.00
_cell.angle_beta   90.00
_cell.angle_gamma   90.00
#
_symmetry.space_group_name_H-M   'P 1'
#
loop_
_entity.id
_entity.type
_entity.pdbx_description
1 polymer ?
#
loop_
_entity_poly.entity_id
_entity_poly.type
_entity_poly.pdbx_seq_one_letter_code
_entity_poly.pdbx_strand_id
1 'polypeptide(L)'
;MKKSGRNIIKSIAFALVAVMIMGVLGAAFTPKRSDPGSGITNSNARGFYGEPKNSIDGLVLGDSNAYSACSPMYIWNKYGIPTYVAAEGFQNVTGASNLLDEVLTCQKPKLVVFDVNMLWTGKTTLKKVENNLKNLAYKYLPLAQYHNRWKSMSVSDMFGA
;
A
#
# COMPACT_ATOMS: atom_id res chain seq x y z
N MET A 1 -16.10 43.46 14.79
CA MET A 1 -16.56 42.14 14.34
C MET A 1 -16.17 41.75 12.90
N LYS A 2 -16.02 42.65 11.93
CA LYS A 2 -15.65 42.32 10.54
C LYS A 2 -14.24 41.73 10.31
N LYS A 3 -13.26 42.01 11.19
CA LYS A 3 -11.86 41.53 11.04
C LYS A 3 -11.70 40.04 11.36
N SER A 4 -12.46 39.52 12.33
CA SER A 4 -12.42 38.09 12.73
C SER A 4 -12.98 37.16 11.65
N GLY A 5 -14.11 37.50 11.03
CA GLY A 5 -14.71 36.68 9.97
C GLY A 5 -13.80 36.54 8.74
N ARG A 6 -13.11 37.63 8.35
CA ARG A 6 -12.14 37.60 7.24
C ARG A 6 -10.93 36.71 7.53
N ASN A 7 -10.46 36.63 8.76
CA ASN A 7 -9.36 35.76 9.14
C ASN A 7 -9.78 34.29 9.15
N ILE A 8 -11.00 33.99 9.58
CA ILE A 8 -11.56 32.62 9.53
C ILE A 8 -11.65 32.14 8.08
N ILE A 9 -12.18 32.96 7.16
CA ILE A 9 -12.27 32.62 5.75
C ILE A 9 -10.88 32.34 5.14
N LYS A 10 -9.88 33.18 5.46
CA LYS A 10 -8.49 32.96 5.00
C LYS A 10 -7.89 31.66 5.56
N SER A 11 -8.14 31.33 6.83
CA SER A 11 -7.66 30.09 7.43
C SER A 11 -8.31 28.86 6.78
N ILE A 12 -9.61 28.91 6.50
CA ILE A 12 -10.33 27.83 5.79
C ILE A 12 -9.79 27.68 4.36
N ALA A 13 -9.64 28.78 3.64
CA ALA A 13 -9.08 28.74 2.27
C ALA A 13 -7.67 28.17 2.24
N PHE A 14 -6.81 28.57 3.19
CA PHE A 14 -5.47 28.01 3.32
C PHE A 14 -5.50 26.50 3.61
N ALA A 15 -6.36 26.07 4.54
CA ALA A 15 -6.50 24.64 4.86
C ALA A 15 -6.97 23.81 3.66
N LEU A 16 -7.95 24.32 2.89
CA LEU A 16 -8.42 23.66 1.67
C LEU A 16 -7.33 23.54 0.61
N VAL A 17 -6.56 24.61 0.37
CA VAL A 17 -5.42 24.56 -0.55
C VAL A 17 -4.36 23.59 -0.09
N ALA A 18 -4.03 23.57 1.20
CA ALA A 18 -3.06 22.63 1.76
C ALA A 18 -3.51 21.17 1.58
N VAL A 19 -4.78 20.86 1.84
CA VAL A 19 -5.35 19.51 1.64
C VAL A 19 -5.31 19.12 0.15
N MET A 20 -5.65 20.04 -0.74
CA MET A 20 -5.58 19.80 -2.18
C MET A 20 -4.16 19.51 -2.65
N ILE A 21 -3.17 20.30 -2.20
CA ILE A 21 -1.74 20.05 -2.52
C ILE A 21 -1.30 18.69 -1.99
N MET A 22 -1.66 18.36 -0.74
CA MET A 22 -1.32 17.05 -0.17
C MET A 22 -1.96 15.89 -0.95
N GLY A 23 -3.19 16.05 -1.42
CA GLY A 23 -3.87 15.06 -2.28
C GLY A 23 -3.14 14.87 -3.62
N VAL A 24 -2.79 15.95 -4.30
CA VAL A 24 -2.05 15.90 -5.59
C VAL A 24 -0.68 15.26 -5.40
N LEU A 25 0.08 15.69 -4.39
CA LEU A 25 1.38 15.10 -4.08
C LEU A 25 1.23 13.62 -3.68
N GLY A 26 0.23 13.28 -2.88
CA GLY A 26 -0.07 11.88 -2.53
C GLY A 26 -0.29 11.03 -3.76
N ALA A 27 -1.10 11.48 -4.70
CA ALA A 27 -1.34 10.78 -5.96
C ALA A 27 -0.07 10.67 -6.82
N ALA A 28 0.74 11.73 -6.91
CA ALA A 28 1.99 11.73 -7.67
C ALA A 28 3.04 10.78 -7.07
N PHE A 29 3.15 10.73 -5.74
CA PHE A 29 4.12 9.90 -5.05
C PHE A 29 3.69 8.44 -4.90
N THR A 30 2.41 8.11 -5.05
CA THR A 30 1.96 6.72 -5.00
C THR A 30 2.57 5.93 -6.18
N PRO A 31 3.23 4.79 -5.92
CA PRO A 31 3.82 3.97 -6.97
C PRO A 31 2.77 3.52 -7.98
N LYS A 32 3.09 3.61 -9.27
CA LYS A 32 2.24 3.16 -10.38
C LYS A 32 2.72 1.83 -10.96
N ARG A 33 3.98 1.47 -10.68
CA ARG A 33 4.65 0.27 -11.18
C ARG A 33 5.50 -0.35 -10.09
N SER A 34 5.77 -1.64 -10.22
CA SER A 34 6.62 -2.41 -9.30
C SER A 34 8.07 -2.50 -9.74
N ASP A 35 8.50 -1.76 -10.77
CA ASP A 35 9.88 -1.78 -11.22
C ASP A 35 10.86 -1.23 -10.15
N PRO A 36 12.15 -1.58 -10.23
CA PRO A 36 13.15 -1.14 -9.25
C PRO A 36 13.29 0.39 -9.14
N GLY A 37 12.94 1.14 -10.20
CA GLY A 37 12.95 2.60 -10.23
C GLY A 37 11.73 3.25 -9.59
N SER A 38 10.67 2.50 -9.31
CA SER A 38 9.40 3.03 -8.78
C SER A 38 9.50 3.58 -7.36
N GLY A 39 10.58 3.29 -6.64
CA GLY A 39 10.77 3.69 -5.24
C GLY A 39 9.88 2.93 -4.26
N ILE A 40 9.35 1.79 -4.64
CA ILE A 40 8.64 0.89 -3.76
C ILE A 40 9.64 0.25 -2.80
N THR A 41 9.48 0.48 -1.51
CA THR A 41 10.38 -0.03 -0.47
C THR A 41 10.29 -1.54 -0.29
N ASN A 42 9.19 -2.16 -0.72
CA ASN A 42 8.99 -3.60 -0.68
C ASN A 42 8.37 -4.08 -2.00
N SER A 43 9.22 -4.31 -3.00
CA SER A 43 8.82 -4.78 -4.33
C SER A 43 8.13 -6.14 -4.31
N ASN A 44 8.48 -7.01 -3.36
CA ASN A 44 7.89 -8.35 -3.26
C ASN A 44 6.40 -8.27 -2.90
N ALA A 45 6.02 -7.42 -1.95
CA ALA A 45 4.62 -7.29 -1.57
C ALA A 45 3.77 -6.59 -2.63
N ARG A 46 4.34 -5.64 -3.38
CA ARG A 46 3.63 -4.77 -4.33
C ARG A 46 3.94 -5.03 -5.80
N GLY A 47 4.67 -6.09 -6.11
CA GLY A 47 4.97 -6.48 -7.50
C GLY A 47 3.72 -6.76 -8.35
N PHE A 48 2.56 -6.98 -7.73
CA PHE A 48 1.29 -7.16 -8.44
C PHE A 48 0.88 -5.97 -9.33
N TYR A 49 1.43 -4.78 -9.10
CA TYR A 49 1.23 -3.64 -10.00
C TYR A 49 1.89 -3.84 -11.37
N GLY A 50 2.93 -4.68 -11.45
CA GLY A 50 3.58 -5.07 -12.71
C GLY A 50 2.89 -6.21 -13.43
N GLU A 51 1.95 -6.91 -12.77
CA GLU A 51 1.21 -7.99 -13.38
C GLU A 51 0.07 -7.46 -14.27
N PRO A 52 -0.30 -8.19 -15.34
CA PRO A 52 -1.48 -7.83 -16.13
C PRO A 52 -2.74 -7.74 -15.27
N LYS A 53 -3.64 -6.81 -15.58
CA LYS A 53 -4.89 -6.65 -14.82
C LYS A 53 -5.69 -7.94 -14.77
N ASN A 54 -6.18 -8.29 -13.58
CA ASN A 54 -7.01 -9.47 -13.34
C ASN A 54 -6.36 -10.80 -13.76
N SER A 55 -5.02 -10.89 -13.71
CA SER A 55 -4.28 -12.10 -14.04
C SER A 55 -3.98 -12.99 -12.83
N ILE A 56 -4.21 -12.53 -11.61
CA ILE A 56 -3.95 -13.25 -10.38
C ILE A 56 -5.24 -13.94 -9.92
N ASP A 57 -5.22 -15.28 -9.88
CA ASP A 57 -6.34 -16.09 -9.38
C ASP A 57 -6.23 -16.40 -7.90
N GLY A 58 -5.01 -16.64 -7.39
CA GLY A 58 -4.71 -16.87 -5.99
C GLY A 58 -3.89 -15.74 -5.38
N LEU A 59 -4.32 -15.21 -4.25
CA LEU A 59 -3.59 -14.18 -3.50
C LEU A 59 -3.25 -14.72 -2.11
N VAL A 60 -1.98 -14.65 -1.72
CA VAL A 60 -1.52 -15.01 -0.38
C VAL A 60 -1.08 -13.74 0.34
N LEU A 61 -1.71 -13.46 1.49
CA LEU A 61 -1.40 -12.33 2.36
C LEU A 61 -0.77 -12.84 3.66
N GLY A 62 0.29 -12.21 4.11
CA GLY A 62 0.94 -12.64 5.33
C GLY A 62 2.23 -11.92 5.67
N ASP A 63 2.93 -12.44 6.65
CA ASP A 63 4.25 -11.97 7.05
C ASP A 63 5.38 -12.76 6.34
N SER A 64 6.57 -12.78 6.95
CA SER A 64 7.72 -13.53 6.41
C SER A 64 7.48 -15.03 6.28
N ASN A 65 6.59 -15.60 7.06
CA ASN A 65 6.25 -17.03 6.95
C ASN A 65 5.48 -17.31 5.65
N ALA A 66 4.56 -16.42 5.27
CA ALA A 66 3.78 -16.56 4.04
C ALA A 66 4.68 -16.62 2.79
N TYR A 67 5.62 -15.66 2.64
CA TYR A 67 6.50 -15.69 1.47
C TYR A 67 7.60 -16.76 1.52
N SER A 68 7.91 -17.28 2.71
CA SER A 68 8.86 -18.40 2.85
C SER A 68 8.20 -19.76 2.60
N ALA A 69 6.92 -19.89 2.92
CA ALA A 69 6.19 -21.15 2.81
C ALA A 69 5.48 -21.34 1.46
N CYS A 70 5.11 -20.25 0.78
CA CYS A 70 4.35 -20.31 -0.45
C CYS A 70 5.23 -20.03 -1.67
N SER A 71 5.26 -20.98 -2.61
CA SER A 71 5.93 -20.84 -3.90
C SER A 71 4.92 -20.70 -5.05
N PRO A 72 4.68 -19.48 -5.57
CA PRO A 72 3.79 -19.26 -6.72
C PRO A 72 4.18 -20.09 -7.93
N MET A 73 5.48 -20.21 -8.21
CA MET A 73 5.98 -20.99 -9.35
C MET A 73 5.66 -22.48 -9.24
N TYR A 74 5.72 -23.06 -8.03
CA TYR A 74 5.34 -24.44 -7.80
C TYR A 74 3.83 -24.63 -8.04
N ILE A 75 3.01 -23.72 -7.54
CA ILE A 75 1.54 -23.75 -7.73
C ILE A 75 1.20 -23.64 -9.22
N TRP A 76 1.84 -22.73 -9.92
CA TRP A 76 1.67 -22.58 -11.36
C TRP A 76 2.06 -23.86 -12.12
N ASN A 77 3.25 -24.38 -11.89
CA ASN A 77 3.74 -25.58 -12.59
C ASN A 77 2.88 -26.82 -12.34
N LYS A 78 2.33 -26.96 -11.15
CA LYS A 78 1.57 -28.16 -10.76
C LYS A 78 0.08 -28.05 -11.06
N TYR A 79 -0.50 -26.87 -10.93
CA TYR A 79 -1.95 -26.69 -10.97
C TYR A 79 -2.41 -25.66 -12.01
N GLY A 80 -1.50 -24.93 -12.66
CA GLY A 80 -1.84 -23.88 -13.60
C GLY A 80 -2.54 -22.67 -12.99
N ILE A 81 -2.42 -22.46 -11.66
CA ILE A 81 -3.10 -21.38 -10.95
C ILE A 81 -2.15 -20.20 -10.79
N PRO A 82 -2.42 -19.05 -11.45
CA PRO A 82 -1.63 -17.83 -11.25
C PRO A 82 -1.81 -17.33 -9.83
N THR A 83 -0.74 -17.42 -9.03
CA THR A 83 -0.76 -17.06 -7.62
C THR A 83 0.25 -15.96 -7.34
N TYR A 84 -0.12 -15.00 -6.49
CA TYR A 84 0.76 -13.94 -6.03
C TYR A 84 0.86 -13.93 -4.50
N VAL A 85 2.07 -13.69 -3.97
CA VAL A 85 2.32 -13.58 -2.53
C VAL A 85 2.57 -12.12 -2.19
N ALA A 86 1.55 -11.44 -1.68
CA ALA A 86 1.61 -10.08 -1.20
C ALA A 86 1.90 -10.07 0.31
N ALA A 87 3.16 -10.30 0.67
CA ALA A 87 3.57 -10.45 2.06
C ALA A 87 4.78 -9.57 2.39
N GLU A 88 4.79 -9.01 3.59
CA GLU A 88 5.87 -8.16 4.11
C GLU A 88 6.39 -8.70 5.44
N GLY A 89 7.68 -8.53 5.71
CA GLY A 89 8.23 -8.87 7.02
C GLY A 89 7.51 -8.12 8.15
N PHE A 90 7.13 -8.84 9.21
CA PHE A 90 6.39 -8.27 10.35
C PHE A 90 5.03 -7.64 9.99
N GLN A 91 4.42 -8.01 8.87
CA GLN A 91 3.09 -7.54 8.50
C GLN A 91 2.08 -7.88 9.59
N ASN A 92 1.21 -6.94 9.90
CA ASN A 92 0.08 -7.16 10.80
C ASN A 92 -1.23 -7.21 10.02
N VAL A 93 -2.32 -7.59 10.69
CA VAL A 93 -3.66 -7.73 10.07
C VAL A 93 -4.11 -6.45 9.36
N THR A 94 -3.89 -5.28 9.98
CA THR A 94 -4.29 -4.00 9.37
C THR A 94 -3.46 -3.70 8.11
N GLY A 95 -2.14 -3.99 8.14
CA GLY A 95 -1.28 -3.85 6.97
C GLY A 95 -1.70 -4.80 5.84
N ALA A 96 -2.00 -6.05 6.16
CA ALA A 96 -2.49 -7.02 5.20
C ALA A 96 -3.85 -6.62 4.60
N SER A 97 -4.78 -6.09 5.40
CA SER A 97 -6.06 -5.56 4.91
C SER A 97 -5.87 -4.38 3.96
N ASN A 98 -4.98 -3.43 4.31
CA ASN A 98 -4.69 -2.31 3.42
C ASN A 98 -4.06 -2.77 2.10
N LEU A 99 -3.17 -3.77 2.16
CA LEU A 99 -2.54 -4.35 0.98
C LEU A 99 -3.55 -5.10 0.12
N LEU A 100 -4.51 -5.81 0.74
CA LEU A 100 -5.63 -6.42 0.02
C LEU A 100 -6.45 -5.35 -0.73
N ASP A 101 -6.81 -4.26 -0.06
CA ASP A 101 -7.52 -3.15 -0.70
C ASP A 101 -6.73 -2.61 -1.92
N GLU A 102 -5.39 -2.47 -1.80
CA GLU A 102 -4.53 -2.06 -2.91
C GLU A 102 -4.58 -3.08 -4.07
N VAL A 103 -4.44 -4.38 -3.78
CA VAL A 103 -4.51 -5.44 -4.79
C VAL A 103 -5.83 -5.40 -5.54
N LEU A 104 -6.95 -5.24 -4.83
CA LEU A 104 -8.28 -5.22 -5.41
C LEU A 104 -8.54 -4.01 -6.33
N THR A 105 -7.67 -3.01 -6.34
CA THR A 105 -7.78 -1.90 -7.31
C THR A 105 -7.40 -2.32 -8.73
N CYS A 106 -6.55 -3.34 -8.90
CA CYS A 106 -6.03 -3.76 -10.20
C CYS A 106 -6.17 -5.27 -10.46
N GLN A 107 -6.48 -6.08 -9.46
CA GLN A 107 -6.62 -7.53 -9.54
C GLN A 107 -7.97 -7.98 -8.97
N LYS A 108 -8.44 -9.16 -9.41
CA LYS A 108 -9.68 -9.80 -8.91
C LYS A 108 -9.41 -11.27 -8.56
N PRO A 109 -8.66 -11.55 -7.49
CA PRO A 109 -8.34 -12.93 -7.12
C PRO A 109 -9.61 -13.71 -6.77
N LYS A 110 -9.66 -14.98 -7.19
CA LYS A 110 -10.74 -15.93 -6.89
C LYS A 110 -10.59 -16.54 -5.50
N LEU A 111 -9.35 -16.60 -5.01
CA LEU A 111 -8.99 -17.12 -3.70
C LEU A 111 -8.03 -16.17 -2.99
N VAL A 112 -8.33 -15.85 -1.74
CA VAL A 112 -7.41 -15.15 -0.85
C VAL A 112 -7.07 -16.05 0.32
N VAL A 113 -5.77 -16.33 0.48
CA VAL A 113 -5.22 -17.08 1.61
C VAL A 113 -4.59 -16.08 2.57
N PHE A 114 -5.00 -16.13 3.82
CA PHE A 114 -4.55 -15.23 4.86
C PHE A 114 -3.73 -15.97 5.90
N ASP A 115 -2.46 -15.58 6.09
CA ASP A 115 -1.62 -16.16 7.12
C ASP A 115 -2.06 -15.69 8.51
N VAL A 116 -2.56 -16.61 9.31
CA VAL A 116 -3.07 -16.32 10.65
C VAL A 116 -1.97 -16.01 11.68
N ASN A 117 -0.69 -16.26 11.36
CA ASN A 117 0.42 -15.93 12.25
C ASN A 117 0.46 -14.45 12.63
N MET A 118 -0.01 -13.58 11.74
CA MET A 118 -0.13 -12.15 11.99
C MET A 118 -1.05 -11.81 13.18
N LEU A 119 -1.96 -12.70 13.57
CA LEU A 119 -2.82 -12.54 14.74
C LEU A 119 -2.04 -12.65 16.05
N TRP A 120 -0.96 -13.44 16.05
CA TRP A 120 -0.18 -13.80 17.24
C TRP A 120 1.10 -12.99 17.42
N THR A 121 1.48 -12.18 16.42
CA THR A 121 2.70 -11.36 16.53
C THR A 121 2.60 -10.45 17.75
N GLY A 122 3.28 -10.86 18.81
CA GLY A 122 3.16 -10.40 20.18
C GLY A 122 3.69 -9.01 20.49
N LYS A 123 3.29 -7.99 19.71
CA LYS A 123 3.57 -6.61 20.07
C LYS A 123 2.69 -6.19 21.24
N THR A 124 3.26 -5.43 22.17
CA THR A 124 2.49 -4.81 23.27
C THR A 124 1.30 -4.03 22.70
N THR A 125 0.22 -3.93 23.46
CA THR A 125 -1.01 -3.26 23.05
C THR A 125 -0.74 -1.85 22.50
N LEU A 126 0.17 -1.09 23.12
CA LEU A 126 0.56 0.24 22.67
C LEU A 126 1.22 0.23 21.29
N LYS A 127 2.15 -0.70 21.02
CA LYS A 127 2.77 -0.85 19.70
C LYS A 127 1.77 -1.33 18.63
N LYS A 128 0.76 -2.11 19.02
CA LYS A 128 -0.34 -2.47 18.10
C LYS A 128 -1.15 -1.26 17.70
N VAL A 129 -1.53 -0.41 18.66
CA VAL A 129 -2.26 0.84 18.40
C VAL A 129 -1.44 1.78 17.52
N GLU A 130 -0.15 2.00 17.86
CA GLU A 130 0.75 2.83 17.05
C GLU A 130 0.84 2.33 15.60
N ASN A 131 1.05 1.03 15.38
CA ASN A 131 1.11 0.46 14.03
C ASN A 131 -0.22 0.59 13.28
N ASN A 132 -1.35 0.40 13.97
CA ASN A 132 -2.66 0.55 13.35
C ASN A 132 -2.93 2.00 12.94
N LEU A 133 -2.57 2.97 13.78
CA LEU A 133 -2.66 4.40 13.45
C LEU A 133 -1.74 4.76 12.28
N LYS A 134 -0.52 4.22 12.25
CA LYS A 134 0.43 4.41 11.16
C LYS A 134 -0.10 3.84 9.83
N ASN A 135 -0.63 2.61 9.86
CA ASN A 135 -1.21 1.99 8.66
C ASN A 135 -2.45 2.75 8.18
N LEU A 136 -3.29 3.23 9.10
CA LEU A 136 -4.42 4.08 8.77
C LEU A 136 -3.98 5.39 8.13
N ALA A 137 -2.94 6.03 8.71
CA ALA A 137 -2.35 7.23 8.13
C ALA A 137 -1.80 6.98 6.72
N TYR A 138 -1.14 5.86 6.48
CA TYR A 138 -0.63 5.48 5.16
C TYR A 138 -1.74 5.25 4.14
N LYS A 139 -2.86 4.63 4.56
CA LYS A 139 -4.02 4.42 3.69
C LYS A 139 -4.65 5.73 3.21
N TYR A 140 -4.80 6.72 4.09
CA TYR A 140 -5.47 7.98 3.76
C TYR A 140 -4.52 9.12 3.39
N LEU A 141 -3.23 8.99 3.71
CA LEU A 141 -2.19 9.95 3.40
C LEU A 141 -1.00 9.25 2.71
N PRO A 142 -1.12 8.87 1.43
CA PRO A 142 -0.05 8.17 0.71
C PRO A 142 1.29 8.90 0.76
N LEU A 143 1.26 10.23 0.80
CA LEU A 143 2.47 11.05 0.93
C LEU A 143 3.26 10.71 2.21
N ALA A 144 2.60 10.36 3.33
CA ALA A 144 3.28 9.96 4.55
C ALA A 144 4.06 8.65 4.39
N GLN A 145 3.56 7.72 3.56
CA GLN A 145 4.22 6.46 3.25
C GLN A 145 5.36 6.65 2.23
N TYR A 146 5.10 7.41 1.18
CA TYR A 146 5.96 7.49 0.00
C TYR A 146 6.77 8.81 -0.10
N HIS A 147 6.84 9.61 0.97
CA HIS A 147 7.49 10.91 0.96
C HIS A 147 8.96 10.90 0.50
N ASN A 148 9.69 9.78 0.69
CA ASN A 148 11.08 9.66 0.25
C ASN A 148 11.23 9.25 -1.23
N ARG A 149 10.15 8.92 -1.92
CA ARG A 149 10.18 8.43 -3.30
C ARG A 149 10.76 9.46 -4.27
N TRP A 150 10.66 10.75 -3.96
CA TRP A 150 11.25 11.82 -4.77
C TRP A 150 12.75 11.63 -5.06
N LYS A 151 13.45 10.85 -4.23
CA LYS A 151 14.88 10.57 -4.39
C LYS A 151 15.20 9.61 -5.55
N SER A 152 14.23 8.81 -5.96
CA SER A 152 14.40 7.73 -6.95
C SER A 152 13.41 7.80 -8.11
N MET A 153 12.42 8.70 -8.07
CA MET A 153 11.42 8.80 -9.13
C MET A 153 11.84 9.77 -10.22
N SER A 154 11.48 9.46 -11.45
CA SER A 154 11.55 10.36 -12.59
C SER A 154 10.25 11.17 -12.75
N VAL A 155 10.28 12.20 -13.60
CA VAL A 155 9.07 12.98 -13.92
C VAL A 155 7.98 12.12 -14.57
N SER A 156 8.37 11.14 -15.40
CA SER A 156 7.44 10.17 -16.01
C SER A 156 6.71 9.32 -14.97
N ASP A 157 7.36 8.98 -13.86
CA ASP A 157 6.75 8.17 -12.79
C ASP A 157 5.63 8.92 -12.04
N MET A 158 5.65 10.26 -12.07
CA MET A 158 4.61 11.07 -11.42
C MET A 158 3.28 10.99 -12.18
N PHE A 159 3.35 10.94 -13.52
CA PHE A 159 2.15 11.05 -14.35
C PHE A 159 1.66 9.71 -14.88
N GLY A 160 2.42 8.65 -14.73
CA GLY A 160 2.07 7.25 -15.02
C GLY A 160 1.64 7.05 -16.47
N ALA A 161 2.42 6.32 -17.23
CA ALA A 161 1.92 5.72 -18.47
C ALA A 161 1.27 4.37 -18.16
#